data_ae821100aebf6e5bbf1a57d06a4d9be0
#
_entry.id   ae821100aebf6e5bbf1a57d06a4d9be0
#
_cell.length_a   1.000
_cell.length_b   1.000
_cell.length_c   1.000
_cell.angle_alpha   90.00
_cell.angle_beta   90.00
_cell.angle_gamma   90.00
#
_symmetry.space_group_name_H-M   'P 1'
#
loop_
_entity.id
_entity.type
_entity.pdbx_description
1 polymer ?
#
loop_
_entity_poly.entity_id
_entity_poly.type
_entity_poly.pdbx_seq_one_letter_code
_entity_poly.pdbx_strand_id
1 'polypeptide(L)'
;MRMEHYVNFKEELQQRTAYAEEVIRKWLPEEEGFALTMAQAMNYSMCAGGKRLRPILLLETFRLFGGEGEVVEPFMAGIEMIHTHSLIHDDLPAIDNDDYRRGRLTTHKVYGEAMGVLSGVSLLNYAYETMLRAFSMTEDSVHVIRALQIMADRTGIYGMLGGQSVDVENDGKPIDKATLDYIYEHKTSALLEASMMTGAVLAGADEEQTKLIGEAASAIGLAFQIQDDILDVTCTSEELGKPAHSDEKNNKVTYVTLFGIEEASAQVKKLSEKAVEILDKLNNKNEFLEALVREMAERRK
;
A
#
# COMPACT_ATOMS: atom_id res chain seq x y z
N MET A 1 4.11 -6.30 30.90
CA MET A 1 5.03 -5.89 29.82
C MET A 1 4.49 -6.21 28.42
N ARG A 2 4.27 -7.47 27.99
CA ARG A 2 3.72 -7.76 26.63
C ARG A 2 2.32 -7.21 26.39
N MET A 3 1.41 -7.23 27.35
CA MET A 3 0.03 -6.70 27.21
C MET A 3 -0.02 -5.16 27.21
N GLU A 4 0.79 -4.49 28.01
CA GLU A 4 0.85 -3.02 28.04
C GLU A 4 1.43 -2.45 26.74
N HIS A 5 2.46 -3.08 26.18
CA HIS A 5 3.04 -2.70 24.90
C HIS A 5 2.06 -2.91 23.73
N TYR A 6 1.26 -3.98 23.77
CA TYR A 6 0.25 -4.26 22.74
C TYR A 6 -0.97 -3.32 22.81
N VAL A 7 -1.38 -2.90 24.01
CA VAL A 7 -2.46 -1.91 24.18
C VAL A 7 -2.01 -0.56 23.66
N ASN A 8 -0.79 -0.12 23.97
CA ASN A 8 -0.23 1.13 23.49
C ASN A 8 -0.11 1.14 21.95
N PHE A 9 0.36 0.06 21.33
CA PHE A 9 0.47 -0.05 19.86
C PHE A 9 -0.88 0.10 19.16
N LYS A 10 -1.95 -0.53 19.65
CA LYS A 10 -3.29 -0.40 19.04
C LYS A 10 -3.83 1.03 19.11
N GLU A 11 -3.68 1.68 20.23
CA GLU A 11 -4.10 3.08 20.40
C GLU A 11 -3.31 4.00 19.51
N GLU A 12 -2.00 3.80 19.42
CA GLU A 12 -1.13 4.56 18.54
C GLU A 12 -1.46 4.32 17.05
N LEU A 13 -1.72 3.08 16.64
CA LEU A 13 -2.14 2.76 15.28
C LEU A 13 -3.48 3.43 14.96
N GLN A 14 -4.43 3.44 15.88
CA GLN A 14 -5.72 4.10 15.71
C GLN A 14 -5.56 5.63 15.54
N GLN A 15 -4.71 6.26 16.34
CA GLN A 15 -4.42 7.70 16.22
C GLN A 15 -3.77 8.03 14.88
N ARG A 16 -2.79 7.23 14.41
CA ARG A 16 -2.13 7.43 13.12
C ARG A 16 -3.07 7.19 11.94
N THR A 17 -3.96 6.20 12.08
CA THR A 17 -5.00 5.97 11.07
C THR A 17 -5.96 7.14 10.99
N ALA A 18 -6.40 7.69 12.13
CA ALA A 18 -7.27 8.87 12.16
C ALA A 18 -6.57 10.09 11.53
N TYR A 19 -5.31 10.32 11.86
CA TYR A 19 -4.52 11.39 11.24
C TYR A 19 -4.37 11.19 9.71
N ALA A 20 -4.05 9.99 9.27
CA ALA A 20 -3.97 9.69 7.84
C ALA A 20 -5.31 9.94 7.12
N GLU A 21 -6.44 9.57 7.74
CA GLU A 21 -7.78 9.85 7.21
C GLU A 21 -8.06 11.37 7.12
N GLU A 22 -7.65 12.14 8.12
CA GLU A 22 -7.78 13.61 8.11
C GLU A 22 -6.96 14.21 6.97
N VAL A 23 -5.69 13.81 6.85
CA VAL A 23 -4.81 14.25 5.76
C VAL A 23 -5.41 13.89 4.40
N ILE A 24 -5.85 12.65 4.20
CA ILE A 24 -6.47 12.23 2.95
C ILE A 24 -7.66 13.13 2.61
N ARG A 25 -8.57 13.36 3.56
CA ARG A 25 -9.77 14.20 3.35
C ARG A 25 -9.43 15.65 2.99
N LYS A 26 -8.39 16.23 3.58
CA LYS A 26 -7.89 17.58 3.29
C LYS A 26 -7.52 17.75 1.81
N TRP A 27 -7.06 16.68 1.15
CA TRP A 27 -6.54 16.70 -0.21
C TRP A 27 -7.51 16.10 -1.25
N LEU A 28 -8.74 15.73 -0.88
CA LEU A 28 -9.73 15.24 -1.85
C LEU A 28 -10.25 16.38 -2.74
N PRO A 29 -10.67 16.05 -4.00
CA PRO A 29 -11.27 17.06 -4.87
C PRO A 29 -12.63 17.51 -4.32
N GLU A 30 -12.95 18.79 -4.52
CA GLU A 30 -14.25 19.34 -4.19
C GLU A 30 -15.34 18.78 -5.12
N GLU A 31 -16.52 18.47 -4.54
CA GLU A 31 -17.65 17.92 -5.27
C GLU A 31 -18.52 19.04 -5.84
N GLU A 32 -18.05 19.65 -6.94
CA GLU A 32 -18.75 20.77 -7.57
C GLU A 32 -18.59 20.82 -9.09
N GLY A 33 -19.30 21.74 -9.73
CA GLY A 33 -19.19 22.03 -11.16
C GLY A 33 -19.64 20.91 -12.08
N PHE A 34 -19.22 20.96 -13.35
CA PHE A 34 -19.60 19.98 -14.37
C PHE A 34 -19.00 18.59 -14.16
N ALA A 35 -17.89 18.50 -13.44
CA ALA A 35 -17.24 17.23 -13.11
C ALA A 35 -17.69 16.62 -11.76
N LEU A 36 -18.80 17.10 -11.19
CA LEU A 36 -19.32 16.66 -9.89
C LEU A 36 -19.36 15.15 -9.73
N THR A 37 -19.93 14.42 -10.69
CA THR A 37 -20.04 12.95 -10.61
C THR A 37 -18.68 12.27 -10.58
N MET A 38 -17.68 12.83 -11.27
CA MET A 38 -16.30 12.33 -11.24
C MET A 38 -15.71 12.49 -9.84
N ALA A 39 -15.79 13.69 -9.27
CA ALA A 39 -15.30 13.96 -7.92
C ALA A 39 -16.00 13.07 -6.88
N GLN A 40 -17.33 12.89 -7.00
CA GLN A 40 -18.09 11.99 -6.15
C GLN A 40 -17.64 10.52 -6.26
N ALA A 41 -17.36 10.02 -7.47
CA ALA A 41 -16.90 8.66 -7.68
C ALA A 41 -15.47 8.44 -7.08
N MET A 42 -14.59 9.42 -7.25
CA MET A 42 -13.26 9.43 -6.62
C MET A 42 -13.36 9.41 -5.08
N ASN A 43 -14.12 10.34 -4.51
CA ASN A 43 -14.29 10.49 -3.06
C ASN A 43 -15.02 9.29 -2.44
N TYR A 44 -15.98 8.70 -3.16
CA TYR A 44 -16.68 7.49 -2.74
C TYR A 44 -15.71 6.35 -2.41
N SER A 45 -14.74 6.11 -3.30
CA SER A 45 -13.73 5.05 -3.10
C SER A 45 -12.70 5.44 -2.05
N MET A 46 -12.21 6.68 -2.06
CA MET A 46 -11.25 7.19 -1.08
C MET A 46 -11.81 7.13 0.34
N CYS A 47 -13.09 7.41 0.53
CA CYS A 47 -13.79 7.41 1.82
C CYS A 47 -14.37 6.04 2.21
N ALA A 48 -14.04 4.96 1.51
CA ALA A 48 -14.50 3.62 1.86
C ALA A 48 -13.81 3.01 3.10
N GLY A 49 -12.90 3.74 3.74
CA GLY A 49 -12.12 3.27 4.89
C GLY A 49 -10.89 2.46 4.47
N GLY A 50 -10.31 1.74 5.42
CA GLY A 50 -9.14 0.90 5.23
C GLY A 50 -8.09 1.07 6.34
N LYS A 51 -7.05 0.24 6.32
CA LYS A 51 -5.97 0.25 7.33
C LYS A 51 -5.01 1.44 7.18
N ARG A 52 -5.03 2.11 6.05
CA ARG A 52 -4.15 3.26 5.71
C ARG A 52 -2.66 3.00 5.96
N LEU A 53 -2.22 1.77 5.74
CA LEU A 53 -0.83 1.38 6.04
C LEU A 53 0.20 2.16 5.21
N ARG A 54 -0.07 2.44 3.93
CA ARG A 54 0.85 3.15 3.03
C ARG A 54 1.13 4.57 3.49
N PRO A 55 0.15 5.44 3.72
CA PRO A 55 0.39 6.77 4.27
C PRO A 55 1.00 6.75 5.68
N ILE A 56 0.69 5.75 6.52
CA ILE A 56 1.31 5.60 7.85
C ILE A 56 2.79 5.24 7.71
N LEU A 57 3.14 4.27 6.86
CA LEU A 57 4.53 3.89 6.61
C LEU A 57 5.34 5.06 6.06
N LEU A 58 4.77 5.84 5.13
CA LEU A 58 5.39 7.04 4.59
C LEU A 58 5.68 8.06 5.70
N LEU A 59 4.68 8.38 6.52
CA LEU A 59 4.82 9.32 7.64
C LEU A 59 5.85 8.85 8.68
N GLU A 60 5.77 7.59 9.08
CA GLU A 60 6.66 7.07 10.13
C GLU A 60 8.12 6.94 9.63
N THR A 61 8.31 6.68 8.34
CA THR A 61 9.65 6.72 7.75
C THR A 61 10.15 8.17 7.63
N PHE A 62 9.30 9.13 7.27
CA PHE A 62 9.64 10.54 7.30
C PHE A 62 10.12 10.98 8.71
N ARG A 63 9.38 10.59 9.75
CA ARG A 63 9.76 10.84 11.15
C ARG A 63 11.03 10.12 11.58
N LEU A 64 11.26 8.90 11.09
CA LEU A 64 12.48 8.13 11.38
C LEU A 64 13.75 8.89 10.97
N PHE A 65 13.70 9.62 9.86
CA PHE A 65 14.80 10.46 9.37
C PHE A 65 14.76 11.89 9.90
N GLY A 66 13.92 12.19 10.91
CA GLY A 66 13.84 13.51 11.55
C GLY A 66 13.04 14.53 10.74
N GLY A 67 12.24 14.10 9.78
CA GLY A 67 11.37 14.98 9.00
C GLY A 67 10.27 15.61 9.87
N GLU A 68 10.03 16.88 9.67
CA GLU A 68 9.03 17.70 10.36
C GLU A 68 8.19 18.52 9.38
N GLY A 69 6.99 18.93 9.81
CA GLY A 69 6.09 19.79 9.01
C GLY A 69 5.19 19.03 8.06
N GLU A 70 4.49 19.77 7.20
CA GLU A 70 3.36 19.30 6.41
C GLU A 70 3.74 18.87 4.97
N VAL A 71 5.00 19.03 4.55
CA VAL A 71 5.45 18.67 3.19
C VAL A 71 5.19 17.18 2.84
N VAL A 72 5.07 16.34 3.84
CA VAL A 72 4.77 14.91 3.73
C VAL A 72 3.30 14.64 3.39
N GLU A 73 2.36 15.52 3.76
CA GLU A 73 0.92 15.30 3.64
C GLU A 73 0.42 15.10 2.20
N PRO A 74 0.85 15.92 1.21
CA PRO A 74 0.46 15.69 -0.19
C PRO A 74 0.89 14.29 -0.69
N PHE A 75 2.01 13.78 -0.21
CA PHE A 75 2.49 12.45 -0.57
C PHE A 75 1.75 11.34 0.17
N MET A 76 1.33 11.55 1.42
CA MET A 76 0.44 10.64 2.14
C MET A 76 -0.90 10.48 1.43
N ALA A 77 -1.51 11.58 0.98
CA ALA A 77 -2.75 11.55 0.20
C ALA A 77 -2.51 10.93 -1.18
N GLY A 78 -1.44 11.30 -1.87
CA GLY A 78 -1.08 10.81 -3.19
C GLY A 78 -0.88 9.30 -3.26
N ILE A 79 -0.13 8.72 -2.31
CA ILE A 79 0.07 7.25 -2.29
C ILE A 79 -1.24 6.49 -2.05
N GLU A 80 -2.15 7.02 -1.22
CA GLU A 80 -3.45 6.39 -1.01
C GLU A 80 -4.39 6.57 -2.20
N MET A 81 -4.29 7.70 -2.94
CA MET A 81 -4.99 7.89 -4.21
C MET A 81 -4.51 6.89 -5.27
N ILE A 82 -3.19 6.68 -5.39
CA ILE A 82 -2.60 5.68 -6.29
C ILE A 82 -3.08 4.28 -5.92
N HIS A 83 -3.05 3.93 -4.64
CA HIS A 83 -3.57 2.65 -4.17
C HIS A 83 -5.07 2.49 -4.44
N THR A 84 -5.87 3.53 -4.20
CA THR A 84 -7.31 3.47 -4.45
C THR A 84 -7.63 3.40 -5.95
N HIS A 85 -6.85 4.10 -6.80
CA HIS A 85 -6.90 3.93 -8.25
C HIS A 85 -6.75 2.46 -8.65
N SER A 86 -5.73 1.77 -8.14
CA SER A 86 -5.52 0.36 -8.50
C SER A 86 -6.70 -0.52 -8.08
N LEU A 87 -7.26 -0.28 -6.87
CA LEU A 87 -8.43 -1.03 -6.40
C LEU A 87 -9.68 -0.79 -7.24
N ILE A 88 -9.93 0.46 -7.69
CA ILE A 88 -11.07 0.76 -8.57
C ILE A 88 -10.93 0.00 -9.89
N HIS A 89 -9.72 -0.08 -10.44
CA HIS A 89 -9.48 -0.77 -11.71
C HIS A 89 -9.52 -2.29 -11.55
N ASP A 90 -8.98 -2.83 -10.46
CA ASP A 90 -9.07 -4.27 -10.14
C ASP A 90 -10.52 -4.73 -10.06
N ASP A 91 -11.40 -3.93 -9.44
CA ASP A 91 -12.83 -4.24 -9.29
C ASP A 91 -13.63 -4.25 -10.59
N LEU A 92 -13.11 -3.68 -11.70
CA LEU A 92 -13.85 -3.59 -12.97
C LEU A 92 -14.17 -4.98 -13.55
N PRO A 93 -15.29 -5.08 -14.32
CA PRO A 93 -15.66 -6.35 -14.98
C PRO A 93 -14.60 -6.94 -15.90
N ALA A 94 -13.66 -6.11 -16.38
CA ALA A 94 -12.55 -6.54 -17.24
C ALA A 94 -11.39 -7.19 -16.47
N ILE A 95 -11.38 -7.10 -15.13
CA ILE A 95 -10.32 -7.64 -14.26
C ILE A 95 -10.97 -8.61 -13.25
N ASP A 96 -11.17 -8.23 -12.00
CA ASP A 96 -11.68 -9.16 -10.97
C ASP A 96 -13.22 -9.27 -10.95
N ASN A 97 -13.93 -8.28 -11.52
CA ASN A 97 -15.39 -8.18 -11.54
C ASN A 97 -16.04 -8.27 -10.15
N ASP A 98 -15.47 -7.56 -9.18
CA ASP A 98 -15.94 -7.57 -7.80
C ASP A 98 -17.12 -6.62 -7.59
N ASP A 99 -18.20 -7.13 -6.97
CA ASP A 99 -19.37 -6.35 -6.63
C ASP A 99 -19.19 -5.51 -5.34
N TYR A 100 -18.35 -5.97 -4.43
CA TYR A 100 -18.16 -5.37 -3.11
C TYR A 100 -16.70 -5.21 -2.74
N ARG A 101 -16.35 -4.06 -2.15
CA ARG A 101 -15.05 -3.79 -1.55
C ARG A 101 -15.21 -3.06 -0.22
N ARG A 102 -14.55 -3.57 0.83
CA ARG A 102 -14.64 -3.00 2.19
C ARG A 102 -16.08 -2.87 2.70
N GLY A 103 -16.94 -3.85 2.35
CA GLY A 103 -18.35 -3.90 2.77
C GLY A 103 -19.28 -2.94 2.03
N ARG A 104 -18.82 -2.26 0.96
CA ARG A 104 -19.60 -1.36 0.12
C ARG A 104 -19.59 -1.83 -1.34
N LEU A 105 -20.59 -1.45 -2.11
CA LEU A 105 -20.57 -1.68 -3.57
C LEU A 105 -19.34 -1.01 -4.19
N THR A 106 -18.75 -1.65 -5.18
CA THR A 106 -17.60 -1.10 -5.92
C THR A 106 -18.01 0.10 -6.77
N THR A 107 -17.04 0.92 -7.15
CA THR A 107 -17.30 2.18 -7.87
C THR A 107 -18.06 1.95 -9.17
N HIS A 108 -17.73 0.92 -9.94
CA HIS A 108 -18.41 0.61 -11.19
C HIS A 108 -19.86 0.14 -10.97
N LYS A 109 -20.18 -0.45 -9.83
CA LYS A 109 -21.56 -0.83 -9.48
C LYS A 109 -22.42 0.36 -9.11
N VAL A 110 -21.83 1.42 -8.53
CA VAL A 110 -22.56 2.62 -8.10
C VAL A 110 -22.67 3.64 -9.22
N TYR A 111 -21.60 3.85 -9.99
CA TYR A 111 -21.49 4.93 -10.99
C TYR A 111 -21.44 4.44 -12.43
N GLY A 112 -21.41 3.11 -12.66
CA GLY A 112 -21.28 2.49 -13.99
C GLY A 112 -19.80 2.30 -14.39
N GLU A 113 -19.56 1.36 -15.32
CA GLU A 113 -18.22 0.95 -15.74
C GLU A 113 -17.38 2.10 -16.30
N ALA A 114 -17.98 2.92 -17.18
CA ALA A 114 -17.27 4.05 -17.79
C ALA A 114 -16.77 5.03 -16.72
N MET A 115 -17.57 5.28 -15.68
CA MET A 115 -17.18 6.15 -14.57
C MET A 115 -16.16 5.45 -13.65
N GLY A 116 -16.22 4.13 -13.50
CA GLY A 116 -15.20 3.35 -12.82
C GLY A 116 -13.83 3.52 -13.48
N VAL A 117 -13.74 3.36 -14.80
CA VAL A 117 -12.51 3.58 -15.56
C VAL A 117 -12.00 5.02 -15.39
N LEU A 118 -12.88 6.00 -15.62
CA LEU A 118 -12.48 7.41 -15.58
C LEU A 118 -12.10 7.88 -14.19
N SER A 119 -12.80 7.47 -13.13
CA SER A 119 -12.46 7.86 -11.76
C SER A 119 -11.14 7.24 -11.28
N GLY A 120 -10.84 6.01 -11.69
CA GLY A 120 -9.53 5.41 -11.43
C GLY A 120 -8.38 6.19 -12.08
N VAL A 121 -8.47 6.49 -13.39
CA VAL A 121 -7.48 7.30 -14.09
C VAL A 121 -7.37 8.70 -13.48
N SER A 122 -8.51 9.31 -13.13
CA SER A 122 -8.52 10.65 -12.53
C SER A 122 -7.84 10.66 -11.16
N LEU A 123 -8.03 9.63 -10.33
CA LEU A 123 -7.30 9.50 -9.06
C LEU A 123 -5.80 9.39 -9.26
N LEU A 124 -5.35 8.59 -10.22
CA LEU A 124 -3.92 8.48 -10.53
C LEU A 124 -3.33 9.83 -10.92
N ASN A 125 -3.99 10.57 -11.82
CA ASN A 125 -3.53 11.90 -12.22
C ASN A 125 -3.58 12.90 -11.05
N TYR A 126 -4.69 12.90 -10.31
CA TYR A 126 -4.88 13.82 -9.19
C TYR A 126 -3.92 13.55 -8.04
N ALA A 127 -3.43 12.33 -7.87
CA ALA A 127 -2.34 12.02 -6.95
C ALA A 127 -1.09 12.84 -7.28
N TYR A 128 -0.68 12.89 -8.55
CA TYR A 128 0.48 13.69 -8.97
C TYR A 128 0.20 15.20 -8.86
N GLU A 129 -1.00 15.67 -9.23
CA GLU A 129 -1.39 17.07 -9.00
C GLU A 129 -1.28 17.46 -7.53
N THR A 130 -1.70 16.56 -6.63
CA THR A 130 -1.62 16.76 -5.18
C THR A 130 -0.19 16.80 -4.70
N MET A 131 0.63 15.81 -5.07
CA MET A 131 2.05 15.75 -4.66
C MET A 131 2.87 16.93 -5.19
N LEU A 132 2.57 17.45 -6.38
CA LEU A 132 3.22 18.64 -6.94
C LEU A 132 3.00 19.89 -6.10
N ARG A 133 1.94 19.97 -5.28
CA ARG A 133 1.71 21.09 -4.37
C ARG A 133 2.78 21.20 -3.27
N ALA A 134 3.52 20.13 -2.99
CA ALA A 134 4.64 20.15 -2.05
C ALA A 134 5.71 21.17 -2.42
N PHE A 135 5.88 21.53 -3.71
CA PHE A 135 6.81 22.58 -4.13
C PHE A 135 6.52 23.94 -3.55
N SER A 136 5.26 24.23 -3.17
CA SER A 136 4.90 25.48 -2.50
C SER A 136 5.02 25.43 -0.98
N MET A 137 5.35 24.26 -0.40
CA MET A 137 5.38 24.01 1.04
C MET A 137 6.81 23.94 1.60
N THR A 138 7.83 23.88 0.73
CA THR A 138 9.23 23.82 1.12
C THR A 138 10.13 24.51 0.10
N GLU A 139 11.26 25.02 0.56
CA GLU A 139 12.33 25.50 -0.32
C GLU A 139 13.20 24.37 -0.88
N ASP A 140 13.11 23.18 -0.28
CA ASP A 140 13.87 21.98 -0.68
C ASP A 140 13.19 21.23 -1.82
N SER A 141 13.27 21.81 -3.02
CA SER A 141 12.70 21.23 -4.23
C SER A 141 13.43 19.94 -4.70
N VAL A 142 14.68 19.74 -4.32
CA VAL A 142 15.47 18.56 -4.73
C VAL A 142 14.88 17.29 -4.14
N HIS A 143 14.57 17.29 -2.85
CA HIS A 143 13.95 16.12 -2.20
C HIS A 143 12.51 15.89 -2.69
N VAL A 144 11.75 16.95 -2.99
CA VAL A 144 10.42 16.82 -3.62
C VAL A 144 10.51 16.17 -5.00
N ILE A 145 11.48 16.57 -5.85
CA ILE A 145 11.71 15.95 -7.17
C ILE A 145 12.04 14.46 -7.01
N ARG A 146 12.98 14.11 -6.12
CA ARG A 146 13.35 12.70 -5.88
C ARG A 146 12.17 11.87 -5.36
N ALA A 147 11.36 12.42 -4.46
CA ALA A 147 10.16 11.79 -3.96
C ALA A 147 9.14 11.51 -5.08
N LEU A 148 8.91 12.47 -5.99
CA LEU A 148 8.04 12.31 -7.15
C LEU A 148 8.59 11.24 -8.13
N GLN A 149 9.90 11.19 -8.34
CA GLN A 149 10.52 10.16 -9.17
C GLN A 149 10.28 8.76 -8.59
N ILE A 150 10.49 8.56 -7.29
CA ILE A 150 10.22 7.29 -6.61
C ILE A 150 8.75 6.90 -6.78
N MET A 151 7.82 7.84 -6.54
CA MET A 151 6.39 7.58 -6.73
C MET A 151 6.07 7.15 -8.16
N ALA A 152 6.62 7.84 -9.16
CA ALA A 152 6.38 7.53 -10.56
C ALA A 152 6.96 6.16 -10.96
N ASP A 153 8.20 5.87 -10.58
CA ASP A 153 8.88 4.62 -10.91
C ASP A 153 8.17 3.41 -10.26
N ARG A 154 7.82 3.52 -8.98
CA ARG A 154 7.18 2.42 -8.24
C ARG A 154 5.70 2.21 -8.61
N THR A 155 5.04 3.20 -9.18
CA THR A 155 3.67 3.07 -9.71
C THR A 155 3.66 2.54 -11.15
N GLY A 156 4.68 2.85 -11.94
CA GLY A 156 4.73 2.64 -13.38
C GLY A 156 4.87 1.18 -13.84
N ILE A 157 5.29 1.02 -15.11
CA ILE A 157 5.46 -0.30 -15.77
C ILE A 157 6.57 -1.15 -15.14
N TYR A 158 7.50 -0.53 -14.43
CA TYR A 158 8.57 -1.20 -13.67
C TYR A 158 8.25 -1.31 -12.18
N GLY A 159 7.01 -1.05 -11.80
CA GLY A 159 6.46 -1.13 -10.45
C GLY A 159 5.07 -1.76 -10.43
N MET A 160 4.14 -1.15 -9.72
CA MET A 160 2.80 -1.71 -9.47
C MET A 160 2.04 -2.09 -10.74
N LEU A 161 2.00 -1.21 -11.75
CA LEU A 161 1.28 -1.49 -13.01
C LEU A 161 1.91 -2.64 -13.79
N GLY A 162 3.25 -2.78 -13.77
CA GLY A 162 3.93 -3.93 -14.37
C GLY A 162 3.60 -5.24 -13.66
N GLY A 163 3.60 -5.24 -12.31
CA GLY A 163 3.19 -6.40 -11.53
C GLY A 163 1.73 -6.81 -11.78
N GLN A 164 0.83 -5.82 -11.85
CA GLN A 164 -0.58 -6.04 -12.17
C GLN A 164 -0.77 -6.62 -13.58
N SER A 165 -0.01 -6.15 -14.58
CA SER A 165 -0.13 -6.67 -15.94
C SER A 165 0.27 -8.14 -16.03
N VAL A 166 1.34 -8.54 -15.33
CA VAL A 166 1.78 -9.95 -15.29
C VAL A 166 0.79 -10.83 -14.51
N ASP A 167 0.19 -10.30 -13.44
CA ASP A 167 -0.87 -11.01 -12.70
C ASP A 167 -2.08 -11.30 -13.60
N VAL A 168 -2.59 -10.29 -14.32
CA VAL A 168 -3.73 -10.43 -15.25
C VAL A 168 -3.39 -11.35 -16.43
N GLU A 169 -2.20 -11.24 -17.01
CA GLU A 169 -1.78 -12.13 -18.13
C GLU A 169 -1.73 -13.60 -17.71
N ASN A 170 -1.50 -13.89 -16.44
CA ASN A 170 -1.34 -15.24 -15.92
C ASN A 170 -2.54 -15.72 -15.07
N ASP A 171 -3.63 -14.98 -15.05
CA ASP A 171 -4.84 -15.41 -14.33
C ASP A 171 -5.32 -16.77 -14.79
N GLY A 172 -5.57 -17.68 -13.84
CA GLY A 172 -5.98 -19.06 -14.09
C GLY A 172 -4.93 -19.95 -14.78
N LYS A 173 -3.66 -19.52 -14.91
CA LYS A 173 -2.57 -20.29 -15.51
C LYS A 173 -1.58 -20.76 -14.46
N PRO A 174 -0.92 -21.92 -14.66
CA PRO A 174 0.21 -22.33 -13.83
C PRO A 174 1.39 -21.35 -14.07
N ILE A 175 1.96 -20.83 -13.00
CA ILE A 175 3.15 -19.99 -13.03
C ILE A 175 4.27 -20.60 -12.19
N ASP A 176 5.50 -20.26 -12.52
CA ASP A 176 6.67 -20.64 -11.73
C ASP A 176 6.96 -19.62 -10.59
N LYS A 177 7.91 -20.00 -9.73
CA LYS A 177 8.31 -19.12 -8.60
C LYS A 177 8.80 -17.75 -9.07
N ALA A 178 9.55 -17.68 -10.17
CA ALA A 178 10.10 -16.41 -10.63
C ALA A 178 9.01 -15.43 -11.07
N THR A 179 7.97 -15.93 -11.74
CA THR A 179 6.78 -15.16 -12.12
C THR A 179 5.99 -14.72 -10.88
N LEU A 180 5.81 -15.63 -9.91
CA LEU A 180 5.11 -15.31 -8.66
C LEU A 180 5.87 -14.24 -7.84
N ASP A 181 7.18 -14.39 -7.70
CA ASP A 181 8.02 -13.40 -7.02
C ASP A 181 7.90 -12.03 -7.70
N TYR A 182 7.95 -11.97 -9.03
CA TYR A 182 7.78 -10.74 -9.79
C TYR A 182 6.43 -10.06 -9.50
N ILE A 183 5.33 -10.83 -9.50
CA ILE A 183 4.00 -10.32 -9.19
C ILE A 183 3.98 -9.73 -7.76
N TYR A 184 4.48 -10.45 -6.77
CA TYR A 184 4.46 -10.02 -5.37
C TYR A 184 5.34 -8.79 -5.12
N GLU A 185 6.54 -8.76 -5.70
CA GLU A 185 7.46 -7.64 -5.61
C GLU A 185 6.89 -6.38 -6.26
N HIS A 186 6.25 -6.50 -7.42
CA HIS A 186 5.80 -5.33 -8.17
C HIS A 186 4.36 -4.94 -7.84
N LYS A 187 3.40 -5.86 -7.86
CA LYS A 187 1.99 -5.54 -7.57
C LYS A 187 1.78 -5.03 -6.14
N THR A 188 2.46 -5.64 -5.16
CA THR A 188 2.23 -5.35 -3.72
C THR A 188 3.36 -4.56 -3.09
N SER A 189 4.62 -5.03 -3.21
CA SER A 189 5.75 -4.42 -2.49
C SER A 189 6.13 -3.06 -3.06
N ALA A 190 5.98 -2.82 -4.37
CA ALA A 190 6.36 -1.56 -5.00
C ALA A 190 5.70 -0.33 -4.35
N LEU A 191 4.42 -0.40 -3.95
CA LEU A 191 3.77 0.72 -3.27
C LEU A 191 4.19 0.87 -1.80
N LEU A 192 4.65 -0.19 -1.14
CA LEU A 192 5.26 -0.08 0.19
C LEU A 192 6.66 0.54 0.09
N GLU A 193 7.43 0.14 -0.93
CA GLU A 193 8.70 0.77 -1.26
C GLU A 193 8.52 2.26 -1.58
N ALA A 194 7.55 2.61 -2.45
CA ALA A 194 7.20 4.00 -2.73
C ALA A 194 6.90 4.79 -1.46
N SER A 195 6.11 4.21 -0.54
CA SER A 195 5.74 4.85 0.72
C SER A 195 6.97 5.15 1.58
N MET A 196 7.76 4.13 1.89
CA MET A 196 8.87 4.26 2.83
C MET A 196 10.04 5.06 2.23
N MET A 197 10.41 4.81 0.97
CA MET A 197 11.48 5.56 0.29
C MET A 197 11.14 7.04 0.13
N THR A 198 9.88 7.37 -0.20
CA THR A 198 9.42 8.75 -0.29
C THR A 198 9.50 9.46 1.06
N GLY A 199 9.05 8.81 2.14
CA GLY A 199 9.17 9.35 3.49
C GLY A 199 10.62 9.65 3.87
N ALA A 200 11.53 8.73 3.58
CA ALA A 200 12.96 8.89 3.84
C ALA A 200 13.56 10.08 3.06
N VAL A 201 13.30 10.14 1.75
CA VAL A 201 13.83 11.19 0.88
C VAL A 201 13.31 12.58 1.25
N LEU A 202 12.03 12.71 1.56
CA LEU A 202 11.45 13.99 1.99
C LEU A 202 12.06 14.51 3.30
N ALA A 203 12.57 13.61 4.14
CA ALA A 203 13.30 13.94 5.37
C ALA A 203 14.81 14.14 5.17
N GLY A 204 15.31 14.09 3.93
CA GLY A 204 16.71 14.34 3.61
C GLY A 204 17.61 13.10 3.65
N ALA A 205 17.05 11.87 3.63
CA ALA A 205 17.85 10.65 3.53
C ALA A 205 18.71 10.65 2.26
N ASP A 206 19.95 10.20 2.39
CA ASP A 206 20.86 10.03 1.26
C ASP A 206 20.48 8.81 0.39
N GLU A 207 21.26 8.56 -0.67
CA GLU A 207 20.98 7.49 -1.62
C GLU A 207 21.14 6.09 -0.99
N GLU A 208 22.15 5.90 -0.13
CA GLU A 208 22.40 4.62 0.55
C GLU A 208 21.28 4.32 1.56
N GLN A 209 20.90 5.29 2.37
CA GLN A 209 19.80 5.19 3.32
C GLN A 209 18.47 4.92 2.60
N THR A 210 18.20 5.63 1.51
CA THR A 210 16.99 5.44 0.69
C THR A 210 16.93 4.02 0.12
N LYS A 211 18.07 3.49 -0.35
CA LYS A 211 18.17 2.11 -0.85
C LYS A 211 17.91 1.09 0.25
N LEU A 212 18.51 1.26 1.44
CA LEU A 212 18.27 0.37 2.59
C LEU A 212 16.80 0.34 3.00
N ILE A 213 16.15 1.51 3.03
CA ILE A 213 14.69 1.60 3.29
C ILE A 213 13.90 0.87 2.21
N GLY A 214 14.28 0.99 0.94
CA GLY A 214 13.66 0.24 -0.15
C GLY A 214 13.78 -1.28 0.05
N GLU A 215 14.95 -1.77 0.43
CA GLU A 215 15.18 -3.20 0.73
C GLU A 215 14.35 -3.69 1.93
N ALA A 216 14.20 -2.87 2.97
CA ALA A 216 13.32 -3.20 4.10
C ALA A 216 11.85 -3.24 3.67
N ALA A 217 11.39 -2.23 2.91
CA ALA A 217 10.01 -2.14 2.42
C ALA A 217 9.66 -3.30 1.47
N SER A 218 10.58 -3.71 0.60
CA SER A 218 10.42 -4.87 -0.27
C SER A 218 10.23 -6.15 0.54
N ALA A 219 11.07 -6.36 1.56
CA ALA A 219 10.96 -7.52 2.45
C ALA A 219 9.63 -7.52 3.22
N ILE A 220 9.17 -6.35 3.71
CA ILE A 220 7.87 -6.20 4.36
C ILE A 220 6.73 -6.54 3.40
N GLY A 221 6.77 -6.03 2.17
CA GLY A 221 5.73 -6.23 1.17
C GLY A 221 5.59 -7.70 0.78
N LEU A 222 6.70 -8.39 0.56
CA LEU A 222 6.72 -9.81 0.25
C LEU A 222 6.22 -10.65 1.44
N ALA A 223 6.68 -10.35 2.67
CA ALA A 223 6.17 -11.01 3.87
C ALA A 223 4.66 -10.81 4.04
N PHE A 224 4.19 -9.59 3.79
CA PHE A 224 2.77 -9.25 3.86
C PHE A 224 1.93 -10.05 2.88
N GLN A 225 2.38 -10.21 1.63
CA GLN A 225 1.65 -10.96 0.61
C GLN A 225 1.65 -12.47 0.91
N ILE A 226 2.80 -13.04 1.30
CA ILE A 226 2.86 -14.46 1.70
C ILE A 226 1.99 -14.72 2.93
N GLN A 227 1.91 -13.78 3.88
CA GLN A 227 1.02 -13.90 5.03
C GLN A 227 -0.46 -13.83 4.63
N ASP A 228 -0.82 -13.05 3.60
CA ASP A 228 -2.18 -13.07 3.03
C ASP A 228 -2.54 -14.45 2.48
N ASP A 229 -1.64 -15.09 1.74
CA ASP A 229 -1.84 -16.46 1.21
C ASP A 229 -2.05 -17.47 2.35
N ILE A 230 -1.25 -17.36 3.44
CA ILE A 230 -1.40 -18.24 4.61
C ILE A 230 -2.77 -18.04 5.26
N LEU A 231 -3.19 -16.78 5.42
CA LEU A 231 -4.46 -16.44 6.04
C LEU A 231 -5.65 -16.89 5.19
N ASP A 232 -5.57 -16.82 3.86
CA ASP A 232 -6.64 -17.27 2.97
C ASP A 232 -6.95 -18.78 3.14
N VAL A 233 -5.95 -19.60 3.44
CA VAL A 233 -6.11 -21.06 3.64
C VAL A 233 -6.31 -21.48 5.09
N THR A 234 -5.97 -20.63 6.08
CA THR A 234 -5.99 -21.01 7.51
C THR A 234 -7.11 -20.37 8.31
N CYS A 235 -7.68 -19.26 7.84
CA CYS A 235 -8.73 -18.52 8.55
C CYS A 235 -10.11 -18.77 7.96
N THR A 236 -11.14 -18.54 8.77
CA THR A 236 -12.54 -18.53 8.31
C THR A 236 -12.90 -17.19 7.66
N SER A 237 -13.96 -17.18 6.83
CA SER A 237 -14.47 -15.95 6.22
C SER A 237 -14.90 -14.90 7.26
N GLU A 238 -15.37 -15.31 8.43
CA GLU A 238 -15.73 -14.41 9.53
C GLU A 238 -14.50 -13.73 10.12
N GLU A 239 -13.39 -14.47 10.28
CA GLU A 239 -12.13 -13.94 10.80
C GLU A 239 -11.46 -12.99 9.81
N LEU A 240 -11.49 -13.31 8.51
CA LEU A 240 -10.89 -12.50 7.45
C LEU A 240 -11.70 -11.24 7.09
N GLY A 241 -13.02 -11.26 7.32
CA GLY A 241 -13.92 -10.22 6.82
C GLY A 241 -14.09 -10.20 5.29
N LYS A 242 -13.59 -11.25 4.60
CA LYS A 242 -13.73 -11.54 3.16
C LYS A 242 -13.89 -13.05 2.97
N PRO A 243 -14.36 -13.53 1.81
CA PRO A 243 -14.40 -14.96 1.55
C PRO A 243 -13.03 -15.62 1.73
N ALA A 244 -12.96 -16.67 2.57
CA ALA A 244 -11.79 -17.53 2.69
C ALA A 244 -11.73 -18.51 1.50
N HIS A 245 -10.54 -19.08 1.23
CA HIS A 245 -10.27 -19.94 0.09
C HIS A 245 -10.62 -19.33 -1.26
N SER A 246 -10.47 -17.98 -1.37
CA SER A 246 -10.74 -17.28 -2.61
C SER A 246 -9.69 -17.60 -3.67
N ASP A 247 -8.43 -17.77 -3.29
CA ASP A 247 -7.34 -18.11 -4.19
C ASP A 247 -7.54 -19.52 -4.81
N GLU A 248 -7.96 -20.50 -4.02
CA GLU A 248 -8.28 -21.83 -4.50
C GLU A 248 -9.46 -21.83 -5.49
N LYS A 249 -10.53 -21.08 -5.18
CA LYS A 249 -11.70 -20.94 -6.07
C LYS A 249 -11.35 -20.31 -7.41
N ASN A 250 -10.41 -19.37 -7.41
CA ASN A 250 -9.95 -18.66 -8.60
C ASN A 250 -8.77 -19.36 -9.29
N ASN A 251 -8.38 -20.57 -8.83
CA ASN A 251 -7.21 -21.31 -9.31
C ASN A 251 -5.91 -20.46 -9.31
N LYS A 252 -5.77 -19.53 -8.36
CA LYS A 252 -4.56 -18.73 -8.22
C LYS A 252 -3.41 -19.56 -7.67
N VAL A 253 -2.24 -19.41 -8.30
CA VAL A 253 -0.99 -19.95 -7.76
C VAL A 253 -0.50 -18.98 -6.70
N THR A 254 -0.28 -19.49 -5.48
CA THR A 254 0.20 -18.71 -4.32
C THR A 254 1.49 -19.29 -3.77
N TYR A 255 2.14 -18.59 -2.84
CA TYR A 255 3.33 -19.14 -2.19
C TYR A 255 3.01 -20.43 -1.42
N VAL A 256 1.81 -20.49 -0.81
CA VAL A 256 1.34 -21.68 -0.08
C VAL A 256 1.10 -22.87 -1.01
N THR A 257 0.52 -22.65 -2.20
CA THR A 257 0.30 -23.73 -3.17
C THR A 257 1.58 -24.28 -3.76
N LEU A 258 2.64 -23.46 -3.90
CA LEU A 258 3.94 -23.90 -4.43
C LEU A 258 4.82 -24.57 -3.38
N PHE A 259 4.83 -24.12 -2.14
CA PHE A 259 5.82 -24.51 -1.13
C PHE A 259 5.21 -25.09 0.16
N GLY A 260 3.90 -24.97 0.34
CA GLY A 260 3.22 -25.36 1.58
C GLY A 260 3.29 -24.32 2.68
N ILE A 261 2.43 -24.48 3.71
CA ILE A 261 2.26 -23.50 4.80
C ILE A 261 3.52 -23.36 5.66
N GLU A 262 4.23 -24.45 5.92
CA GLU A 262 5.43 -24.44 6.78
C GLU A 262 6.54 -23.60 6.17
N GLU A 263 6.85 -23.79 4.88
CA GLU A 263 7.86 -23.02 4.17
C GLU A 263 7.43 -21.56 4.00
N ALA A 264 6.15 -21.32 3.67
CA ALA A 264 5.59 -19.96 3.59
C ALA A 264 5.75 -19.22 4.93
N SER A 265 5.44 -19.86 6.06
CA SER A 265 5.60 -19.28 7.40
C SER A 265 7.07 -19.02 7.76
N ALA A 266 7.97 -19.92 7.38
CA ALA A 266 9.41 -19.72 7.57
C ALA A 266 9.93 -18.52 6.75
N GLN A 267 9.45 -18.36 5.52
CA GLN A 267 9.82 -17.24 4.66
C GLN A 267 9.29 -15.90 5.19
N VAL A 268 8.04 -15.84 5.65
CA VAL A 268 7.49 -14.63 6.32
C VAL A 268 8.37 -14.20 7.48
N LYS A 269 8.72 -15.15 8.36
CA LYS A 269 9.60 -14.86 9.51
C LYS A 269 10.95 -14.31 9.07
N LYS A 270 11.61 -14.97 8.10
CA LYS A 270 12.91 -14.55 7.58
C LYS A 270 12.90 -13.15 6.98
N LEU A 271 11.87 -12.83 6.19
CA LEU A 271 11.70 -11.53 5.57
C LEU A 271 11.45 -10.43 6.62
N SER A 272 10.65 -10.73 7.63
CA SER A 272 10.36 -9.80 8.73
C SER A 272 11.60 -9.51 9.58
N GLU A 273 12.38 -10.55 9.90
CA GLU A 273 13.66 -10.41 10.61
C GLU A 273 14.63 -9.55 9.78
N LYS A 274 14.74 -9.80 8.46
CA LYS A 274 15.56 -8.99 7.55
C LYS A 274 15.14 -7.51 7.57
N ALA A 275 13.84 -7.22 7.49
CA ALA A 275 13.38 -5.84 7.51
C ALA A 275 13.74 -5.13 8.82
N VAL A 276 13.54 -5.77 9.96
CA VAL A 276 13.89 -5.22 11.28
C VAL A 276 15.40 -5.02 11.41
N GLU A 277 16.22 -5.98 10.96
CA GLU A 277 17.67 -5.84 10.97
C GLU A 277 18.17 -4.63 10.15
N ILE A 278 17.49 -4.32 9.03
CA ILE A 278 17.81 -3.14 8.22
C ILE A 278 17.44 -1.87 8.99
N LEU A 279 16.22 -1.81 9.58
CA LEU A 279 15.81 -0.67 10.39
C LEU A 279 16.71 -0.44 11.60
N ASP A 280 17.16 -1.50 12.25
CA ASP A 280 18.10 -1.44 13.39
C ASP A 280 19.50 -0.88 13.04
N LYS A 281 19.92 -1.00 11.76
CA LYS A 281 21.18 -0.44 11.26
C LYS A 281 21.11 1.07 11.01
N LEU A 282 19.91 1.63 10.93
CA LEU A 282 19.74 3.07 10.82
C LEU A 282 19.99 3.73 12.17
N ASN A 283 20.66 4.88 12.15
CA ASN A 283 21.08 5.56 13.38
C ASN A 283 19.90 6.09 14.23
N ASN A 284 18.73 6.24 13.64
CA ASN A 284 17.52 6.72 14.30
C ASN A 284 16.57 5.55 14.56
N LYS A 285 15.79 5.64 15.64
CA LYS A 285 14.80 4.62 16.00
C LYS A 285 13.40 5.18 15.96
N ASN A 286 12.49 4.36 15.42
CA ASN A 286 11.05 4.59 15.51
C ASN A 286 10.39 3.29 15.99
N GLU A 287 10.15 3.20 17.30
CA GLU A 287 9.59 2.00 17.96
C GLU A 287 8.22 1.61 17.39
N PHE A 288 7.41 2.60 17.00
CA PHE A 288 6.13 2.32 16.38
C PHE A 288 6.28 1.68 15.00
N LEU A 289 7.21 2.18 14.16
CA LEU A 289 7.46 1.62 12.83
C LEU A 289 7.95 0.17 12.95
N GLU A 290 8.86 -0.13 13.87
CA GLU A 290 9.33 -1.49 14.13
C GLU A 290 8.18 -2.41 14.58
N ALA A 291 7.33 -1.93 15.50
CA ALA A 291 6.16 -2.67 15.96
C ALA A 291 5.15 -2.90 14.82
N LEU A 292 4.93 -1.91 13.96
CA LEU A 292 4.04 -2.02 12.79
C LEU A 292 4.55 -3.08 11.80
N VAL A 293 5.86 -3.07 11.51
CA VAL A 293 6.49 -4.07 10.63
C VAL A 293 6.31 -5.49 11.16
N ARG A 294 6.50 -5.70 12.46
CA ARG A 294 6.29 -7.01 13.10
C ARG A 294 4.82 -7.42 13.06
N GLU A 295 3.89 -6.50 13.36
CA GLU A 295 2.45 -6.77 13.32
C GLU A 295 1.97 -7.11 11.90
N MET A 296 2.52 -6.45 10.87
CA MET A 296 2.17 -6.75 9.47
C MET A 296 2.54 -8.19 9.08
N ALA A 297 3.60 -8.73 9.64
CA ALA A 297 4.07 -10.10 9.39
C ALA A 297 3.39 -11.15 10.26
N GLU A 298 3.08 -10.80 11.53
CA GLU A 298 2.52 -11.73 12.52
C GLU A 298 0.99 -11.67 12.61
N ARG A 299 0.34 -10.84 11.78
CA ARG A 299 -1.11 -10.65 11.81
C ARG A 299 -1.86 -11.96 11.63
N ARG A 300 -2.99 -12.05 12.32
CA ARG A 300 -3.89 -13.21 12.31
C ARG A 300 -5.20 -12.95 11.57
N LYS A 301 -5.35 -11.72 11.02
CA LYS A 301 -6.53 -11.27 10.26
C LYS A 301 -6.21 -9.99 9.47
#